data_08cc9eef32190e3b7f2ff01370d232c8
#
_entry.id   08cc9eef32190e3b7f2ff01370d232c8
#
_cell.length_a   1.000
_cell.length_b   1.000
_cell.length_c   1.000
_cell.angle_alpha   90.00
_cell.angle_beta   90.00
_cell.angle_gamma   90.00
#
_symmetry.space_group_name_H-M   'P 1'
#
loop_
_entity.id
_entity.type
_entity.pdbx_description
1 polymer ?
#
loop_
_entity_poly.entity_id
_entity_poly.type
_entity_poly.pdbx_seq_one_letter_code
_entity_poly.pdbx_strand_id
1 'polypeptide(L)'
;MNTEKVYILEDRGILYINGPDSEKFLQNLISNDIEKVNESKSCFASLLSPQGKFLFDFIVIKHKDGYLLDCEKRIVDQLYKKLVMYKLRSAVEILNLSNEFVVAAFNHEKFLSIEGTKDELGYTT
;
A
#
# COMPACT_ATOMS: atom_id res chain seq x y z
N MET A 1 -10.91 4.61 -32.23
CA MET A 1 -10.88 3.24 -31.69
C MET A 1 -10.32 3.26 -30.29
N ASN A 2 -10.97 2.59 -29.41
CA ASN A 2 -10.58 2.56 -28.02
C ASN A 2 -9.46 1.56 -27.81
N THR A 3 -8.36 2.01 -27.22
CA THR A 3 -7.19 1.19 -26.97
C THR A 3 -7.01 0.89 -25.48
N GLU A 4 -8.11 0.96 -24.73
CA GLU A 4 -8.05 0.63 -23.32
C GLU A 4 -7.61 -0.81 -23.11
N LYS A 5 -6.64 -0.97 -22.23
CA LYS A 5 -6.14 -2.29 -21.85
C LYS A 5 -6.14 -2.40 -20.34
N VAL A 6 -6.53 -3.58 -19.86
CA VAL A 6 -6.49 -3.91 -18.45
C VAL A 6 -5.50 -5.06 -18.30
N TYR A 7 -4.53 -4.87 -17.42
CA TYR A 7 -3.53 -5.89 -17.11
C TYR A 7 -3.74 -6.37 -15.68
N ILE A 8 -4.00 -7.65 -15.51
CA ILE A 8 -4.11 -8.24 -14.18
C ILE A 8 -2.69 -8.54 -13.69
N LEU A 9 -2.34 -7.97 -12.55
CA LEU A 9 -1.04 -8.16 -11.94
C LEU A 9 -1.13 -9.29 -10.92
N GLU A 10 -0.68 -10.47 -11.29
CA GLU A 10 -0.85 -11.68 -10.48
C GLU A 10 0.21 -11.84 -9.40
N ASP A 11 1.30 -11.09 -9.49
CA ASP A 11 2.44 -11.18 -8.58
C ASP A 11 2.41 -10.14 -7.47
N ARG A 12 1.24 -9.63 -7.15
CA ARG A 12 1.07 -8.63 -6.07
C ARG A 12 0.49 -9.28 -4.82
N GLY A 13 0.92 -8.78 -3.68
CA GLY A 13 0.40 -9.13 -2.37
C GLY A 13 -0.21 -7.92 -1.70
N ILE A 14 -1.25 -8.14 -0.91
CA ILE A 14 -1.99 -7.05 -0.26
C ILE A 14 -2.08 -7.31 1.23
N LEU A 15 -1.60 -6.37 2.02
CA LEU A 15 -1.82 -6.34 3.47
C LEU A 15 -2.75 -5.20 3.81
N TYR A 16 -3.65 -5.43 4.76
CA TYR A 16 -4.54 -4.41 5.26
C TYR A 16 -4.20 -4.11 6.71
N ILE A 17 -4.04 -2.83 7.03
CA ILE A 17 -3.70 -2.38 8.38
C ILE A 17 -4.77 -1.40 8.81
N ASN A 18 -5.50 -1.75 9.90
CA ASN A 18 -6.52 -0.88 10.45
C ASN A 18 -6.38 -0.82 11.97
N GLY A 19 -7.23 -0.01 12.58
CA GLY A 19 -7.21 0.20 14.02
C GLY A 19 -6.89 1.64 14.38
N PRO A 20 -7.16 2.02 15.64
CA PRO A 20 -6.98 3.42 16.06
C PRO A 20 -5.55 3.94 15.90
N ASP A 21 -4.56 3.06 16.01
CA ASP A 21 -3.16 3.46 15.92
C ASP A 21 -2.55 3.25 14.53
N SER A 22 -3.34 2.90 13.51
CA SER A 22 -2.80 2.52 12.21
C SER A 22 -1.98 3.62 11.56
N GLU A 23 -2.46 4.86 11.58
CA GLU A 23 -1.74 5.99 10.99
C GLU A 23 -0.41 6.22 11.70
N LYS A 24 -0.43 6.29 13.03
CA LYS A 24 0.76 6.50 13.83
C LYS A 24 1.75 5.35 13.68
N PHE A 25 1.23 4.12 13.66
CA PHE A 25 2.05 2.92 13.48
C PHE A 25 2.82 2.98 12.16
N LEU A 26 2.12 3.25 11.07
CA LEU A 26 2.75 3.34 9.76
C LEU A 26 3.70 4.54 9.67
N GLN A 27 3.30 5.69 10.19
CA GLN A 27 4.14 6.89 10.15
C GLN A 27 5.51 6.64 10.79
N ASN A 28 5.55 5.85 11.84
CA ASN A 28 6.80 5.56 12.54
C ASN A 28 7.69 4.55 11.82
N LEU A 29 7.15 3.81 10.85
CA LEU A 29 7.86 2.70 10.22
C LEU A 29 8.23 2.95 8.76
N ILE A 30 7.52 3.83 8.06
CA ILE A 30 7.70 3.98 6.62
C ILE A 30 8.60 5.17 6.27
N SER A 31 9.17 5.10 5.08
CA SER A 31 10.10 6.12 4.56
C SER A 31 9.41 7.36 4.01
N ASN A 32 8.08 7.39 4.01
CA ASN A 32 7.31 8.50 3.46
C ASN A 32 6.30 8.99 4.50
N ASP A 33 5.62 10.08 4.19
CA ASP A 33 4.65 10.68 5.09
C ASP A 33 3.27 10.08 4.84
N ILE A 34 2.75 9.37 5.84
CA ILE A 34 1.44 8.73 5.77
C ILE A 34 0.31 9.77 5.57
N GLU A 35 0.51 10.99 6.01
CA GLU A 35 -0.48 12.05 5.84
C GLU A 35 -0.69 12.43 4.38
N LYS A 36 0.24 12.08 3.49
CA LYS A 36 0.07 12.27 2.05
C LYS A 36 -0.92 11.30 1.44
N VAL A 37 -1.27 10.23 2.16
CA VAL A 37 -2.17 9.19 1.67
C VAL A 37 -3.60 9.56 2.06
N ASN A 38 -4.47 9.61 1.07
CA ASN A 38 -5.90 9.85 1.28
C ASN A 38 -6.67 9.10 0.19
N GLU A 39 -7.97 9.31 0.12
CA GLU A 39 -8.84 8.58 -0.81
C GLU A 39 -8.49 8.79 -2.28
N SER A 40 -7.80 9.88 -2.62
CA SER A 40 -7.41 10.19 -3.99
C SER A 40 -5.91 10.08 -4.25
N LYS A 41 -5.10 9.87 -3.22
CA LYS A 41 -3.64 9.80 -3.34
C LYS A 41 -3.06 8.61 -2.59
N SER A 42 -2.25 7.85 -3.27
CA SER A 42 -1.40 6.82 -2.69
C SER A 42 0.03 7.34 -2.58
N CYS A 43 0.91 6.60 -1.91
CA CYS A 43 2.32 6.92 -1.93
C CYS A 43 3.16 5.65 -1.99
N PHE A 44 4.33 5.78 -2.59
CA PHE A 44 5.34 4.73 -2.57
C PHE A 44 6.17 4.90 -1.30
N ALA A 45 6.42 3.81 -0.60
CA ALA A 45 7.17 3.85 0.65
C ALA A 45 7.96 2.57 0.85
N SER A 46 8.88 2.61 1.81
CA SER A 46 9.62 1.43 2.23
C SER A 46 9.48 1.27 3.74
N LEU A 47 9.47 0.03 4.19
CA LEU A 47 9.61 -0.28 5.60
C LEU A 47 11.08 -0.11 5.99
N LEU A 48 11.32 0.63 7.06
CA LEU A 48 12.66 0.87 7.56
C LEU A 48 12.96 -0.01 8.75
N SER A 49 14.20 -0.49 8.84
CA SER A 49 14.69 -1.13 10.05
C SER A 49 14.93 -0.07 11.13
N PRO A 50 15.13 -0.48 12.41
CA PRO A 50 15.50 0.48 13.45
C PRO A 50 16.80 1.25 13.14
N GLN A 51 17.67 0.70 12.29
CA GLN A 51 18.91 1.35 11.88
C GLN A 51 18.73 2.22 10.63
N GLY A 52 17.49 2.36 10.12
CA GLY A 52 17.20 3.17 8.96
C GLY A 52 17.45 2.51 7.61
N LYS A 53 17.61 1.19 7.58
CA LYS A 53 17.77 0.47 6.31
C LYS A 53 16.41 0.20 5.66
N PHE A 54 16.38 0.29 4.33
CA PHE A 54 15.19 -0.07 3.55
C PHE A 54 15.07 -1.59 3.49
N LEU A 55 13.96 -2.12 3.98
CA LEU A 55 13.75 -3.58 4.03
C LEU A 55 12.81 -4.06 2.91
N PHE A 56 11.67 -3.42 2.74
CA PHE A 56 10.66 -3.82 1.76
C PHE A 56 10.00 -2.58 1.19
N ASP A 57 9.67 -2.63 -0.10
CA ASP A 57 8.97 -1.55 -0.79
C ASP A 57 7.51 -1.93 -1.01
N PHE A 58 6.64 -0.93 -0.95
CA PHE A 58 5.22 -1.11 -1.19
C PHE A 58 4.56 0.22 -1.52
N ILE A 59 3.33 0.13 -1.99
CA ILE A 59 2.49 1.29 -2.23
C ILE A 59 1.45 1.34 -1.14
N VAL A 60 1.29 2.49 -0.51
CA VAL A 60 0.32 2.70 0.57
C VAL A 60 -0.92 3.34 -0.01
N ILE A 61 -2.07 2.71 0.25
CA ILE A 61 -3.35 3.12 -0.31
C ILE A 61 -4.34 3.27 0.84
N LYS A 62 -5.10 4.36 0.86
CA LYS A 62 -6.17 4.51 1.83
C LYS A 62 -7.33 3.59 1.45
N HIS A 63 -7.84 2.83 2.40
CA HIS A 63 -8.96 1.92 2.18
C HIS A 63 -9.81 1.85 3.45
N LYS A 64 -11.09 2.26 3.33
CA LYS A 64 -12.00 2.28 4.48
C LYS A 64 -11.36 3.03 5.66
N ASP A 65 -11.30 2.41 6.83
CA ASP A 65 -10.73 3.03 8.03
C ASP A 65 -9.24 2.72 8.21
N GLY A 66 -8.60 2.16 7.19
CA GLY A 66 -7.21 1.75 7.29
C GLY A 66 -6.44 1.98 6.01
N TYR A 67 -5.40 1.17 5.84
CA TYR A 67 -4.48 1.29 4.71
C TYR A 67 -4.19 -0.08 4.11
N LEU A 68 -4.16 -0.12 2.78
CA LEU A 68 -3.64 -1.28 2.06
C LEU A 68 -2.17 -1.04 1.74
N LEU A 69 -1.37 -2.08 1.89
CA LEU A 69 0.01 -2.09 1.40
C LEU A 69 0.06 -3.05 0.22
N ASP A 70 0.34 -2.51 -0.94
CA ASP A 70 0.48 -3.27 -2.19
C ASP A 70 1.96 -3.52 -2.43
N CYS A 71 2.38 -4.77 -2.36
CA CYS A 71 3.77 -5.18 -2.49
C CYS A 71 3.92 -6.36 -3.44
N GLU A 72 5.15 -6.78 -3.69
CA GLU A 72 5.39 -7.99 -4.45
C GLU A 72 4.93 -9.21 -3.63
N LYS A 73 4.26 -10.14 -4.31
CA LYS A 73 3.73 -11.34 -3.67
C LYS A 73 4.82 -12.16 -2.98
N ARG A 74 6.02 -12.20 -3.55
CA ARG A 74 7.13 -12.97 -3.01
C ARG A 74 7.61 -12.48 -1.63
N ILE A 75 7.29 -11.23 -1.27
CA ILE A 75 7.75 -10.65 0.01
C ILE A 75 6.62 -10.43 1.00
N VAL A 76 5.36 -10.68 0.63
CA VAL A 76 4.21 -10.32 1.46
C VAL A 76 4.23 -11.02 2.82
N ASP A 77 4.64 -12.29 2.88
CA ASP A 77 4.70 -13.03 4.14
C ASP A 77 5.79 -12.49 5.07
N GLN A 78 6.94 -12.13 4.51
CA GLN A 78 8.03 -11.54 5.29
C GLN A 78 7.66 -10.16 5.79
N LEU A 79 7.03 -9.35 4.95
CA LEU A 79 6.53 -8.03 5.35
C LEU A 79 5.50 -8.16 6.47
N TYR A 80 4.55 -9.07 6.32
CA TYR A 80 3.54 -9.36 7.35
C TYR A 80 4.19 -9.68 8.69
N LYS A 81 5.16 -10.59 8.68
CA LYS A 81 5.85 -11.01 9.91
C LYS A 81 6.58 -9.85 10.58
N LYS A 82 7.23 -9.00 9.79
CA LYS A 82 7.91 -7.82 10.33
C LYS A 82 6.94 -6.83 10.95
N LEU A 83 5.83 -6.57 10.29
CA LEU A 83 4.82 -5.65 10.81
C LEU A 83 4.21 -6.16 12.12
N VAL A 84 3.92 -7.46 12.17
CA VAL A 84 3.41 -8.08 13.40
C VAL A 84 4.44 -7.95 14.53
N MET A 85 5.71 -8.15 14.21
CA MET A 85 6.77 -8.01 15.20
C MET A 85 6.88 -6.57 15.73
N TYR A 86 6.74 -5.58 14.84
CA TYR A 86 6.84 -4.17 15.23
C TYR A 86 5.57 -3.62 15.89
N LYS A 87 4.47 -4.34 15.77
CA LYS A 87 3.18 -3.92 16.30
C LYS A 87 3.21 -3.70 17.81
N LEU A 88 3.81 -4.63 18.56
CA LEU A 88 3.93 -4.58 20.02
C LEU A 88 2.60 -4.21 20.70
N ARG A 89 2.51 -3.01 21.27
CA ARG A 89 1.32 -2.53 21.99
C ARG A 89 0.43 -1.62 21.14
N SER A 90 0.76 -1.43 19.89
CA SER A 90 -0.06 -0.59 19.00
C SER A 90 -1.42 -1.24 18.77
N ALA A 91 -2.47 -0.45 18.84
CA ALA A 91 -3.84 -0.92 18.59
C ALA A 91 -4.07 -0.95 17.06
N VAL A 92 -3.48 -1.92 16.42
CA VAL A 92 -3.62 -2.15 14.98
C VAL A 92 -3.89 -3.62 14.73
N GLU A 93 -4.64 -3.87 13.64
CA GLU A 93 -4.86 -5.20 13.10
C GLU A 93 -4.16 -5.28 11.75
N ILE A 94 -3.47 -6.38 11.50
CA ILE A 94 -2.75 -6.61 10.26
C ILE A 94 -3.29 -7.88 9.62
N LEU A 95 -3.86 -7.76 8.44
CA LEU A 95 -4.48 -8.87 7.72
C LEU A 95 -3.80 -9.06 6.37
N ASN A 96 -3.53 -10.30 6.02
CA ASN A 96 -3.08 -10.63 4.66
C ASN A 96 -4.31 -10.89 3.80
N LEU A 97 -4.67 -9.93 2.97
CA LEU A 97 -5.83 -9.98 2.11
C LEU A 97 -5.45 -10.20 0.64
N SER A 98 -4.29 -10.81 0.38
CA SER A 98 -3.81 -11.04 -0.98
C SER A 98 -4.79 -11.83 -1.83
N ASN A 99 -5.58 -12.72 -1.23
CA ASN A 99 -6.57 -13.51 -1.95
C ASN A 99 -7.93 -12.82 -2.09
N GLU A 100 -8.10 -11.67 -1.43
CA GLU A 100 -9.36 -10.91 -1.43
C GLU A 100 -9.37 -9.80 -2.48
N PHE A 101 -8.20 -9.48 -3.05
CA PHE A 101 -8.05 -8.36 -3.97
C PHE A 101 -7.40 -8.79 -5.27
N VAL A 102 -7.81 -8.13 -6.33
CA VAL A 102 -7.15 -8.22 -7.63
C VAL A 102 -6.52 -6.87 -7.90
N VAL A 103 -5.25 -6.87 -8.27
CA VAL A 103 -4.54 -5.65 -8.67
C VAL A 103 -4.49 -5.63 -10.19
N ALA A 104 -4.95 -4.52 -10.76
CA ALA A 104 -4.99 -4.35 -12.21
C ALA A 104 -4.41 -2.99 -12.58
N ALA A 105 -3.71 -2.95 -13.69
CA ALA A 105 -3.21 -1.71 -14.27
C ALA A 105 -4.03 -1.34 -15.49
N PHE A 106 -4.40 -0.06 -15.59
CA PHE A 106 -5.14 0.47 -16.72
C PHE A 106 -4.26 1.44 -17.50
N ASN A 107 -4.39 1.36 -18.81
CA ASN A 107 -3.84 2.38 -19.69
C ASN A 107 -5.02 3.17 -20.28
N HIS A 108 -5.48 4.18 -19.55
CA HIS A 108 -6.64 4.97 -19.92
C HIS A 108 -6.44 6.43 -19.54
N GLU A 109 -6.65 7.34 -20.50
CA GLU A 109 -6.46 8.78 -20.28
C GLU A 109 -7.28 9.33 -19.12
N LYS A 110 -8.48 8.80 -18.93
CA LYS A 110 -9.37 9.19 -17.85
C LYS A 110 -8.74 9.06 -16.48
N PHE A 111 -7.96 8.01 -16.29
CA PHE A 111 -7.25 7.79 -15.02
C PHE A 111 -5.99 8.65 -14.93
N LEU A 112 -5.40 8.97 -16.05
CA LEU A 112 -4.21 9.82 -16.09
C LEU A 112 -4.53 11.28 -15.76
N SER A 113 -5.80 11.68 -15.86
CA SER A 113 -6.22 13.04 -15.53
C SER A 113 -6.60 13.22 -14.06
N ILE A 114 -6.62 12.15 -13.29
CA ILE A 114 -6.90 12.22 -11.85
C ILE A 114 -5.69 12.87 -11.17
N GLU A 115 -5.97 13.78 -10.23
CA GLU A 115 -4.93 14.47 -9.50
C GLU A 115 -3.97 13.46 -8.84
N GLY A 116 -2.67 13.71 -8.97
CA GLY A 116 -1.64 12.86 -8.41
C GLY A 116 -1.19 11.72 -9.31
N THR A 117 -1.89 11.44 -10.41
CA THR A 117 -1.54 10.30 -11.27
C THR A 117 -0.37 10.58 -12.19
N LYS A 118 0.01 11.85 -12.41
CA LYS A 118 1.13 12.19 -13.30
C LYS A 118 2.48 11.90 -12.65
N ASP A 119 2.60 12.24 -11.38
CA ASP A 119 3.84 12.10 -10.63
C ASP A 119 3.75 11.01 -9.57
N GLU A 120 2.57 10.47 -9.33
CA GLU A 120 2.27 9.46 -8.33
C GLU A 120 1.38 8.40 -8.95
N LEU A 121 1.42 7.20 -8.38
CA LEU A 121 0.53 6.14 -8.83
C LEU A 121 -0.90 6.43 -8.35
N GLY A 122 -1.85 6.38 -9.26
CA GLY A 122 -3.26 6.51 -8.94
C GLY A 122 -3.85 5.15 -8.60
N TYR A 123 -4.61 5.10 -7.53
CA TYR A 123 -5.29 3.89 -7.09
C TYR A 123 -6.77 4.14 -6.90
N THR A 124 -7.56 3.13 -7.25
CA THR A 124 -8.99 3.08 -7.00
C THR A 124 -9.30 1.72 -6.36
N THR A 125 -10.00 1.74 -5.26
CA THR A 125 -10.40 0.51 -4.56
C THR A 125 -11.91 0.29 -4.64
#